data_95b41d4f300c40d7d090042417c3d84b
#
_entry.id   95b41d4f300c40d7d090042417c3d84b
#
_cell.length_a   1.000
_cell.length_b   1.000
_cell.length_c   1.000
_cell.angle_alpha   90.00
_cell.angle_beta   90.00
_cell.angle_gamma   90.00
#
_symmetry.space_group_name_H-M   'P 1'
#
loop_
_entity.id
_entity.type
_entity.pdbx_description
1 polymer ?
#
loop_
_entity_poly.entity_id
_entity_poly.type
_entity_poly.pdbx_seq_one_letter_code
_entity_poly.pdbx_strand_id
1 'polypeptide(L)'
;SLIGSFSDWTEVPMHPIANGQFYEASVPAAEGDLYKYRIYTNDYDFIDHCDPYASWAEVRPATASRIFTSRYAFHDEEWFNRKDHSEHEPINIYEVNLGSWRLKEDDEWYNYEELAEMLVKYCKENNYNYLELMPITEFPNDASWGYQPTGYFAPTSRYGTPDQLRYLIDACHQASIGVILDFVPVHFAIDGFALNNYDGTPLYNYPNDAVGKSEWGTCNFQHSRGDVRSFLNSSGYYWLKEFHFDGLRLDAVSNLIFWQGDSNRGVNNETVNFIKNFNGGLKQRLPHALLFAEDSSSYPGVTKKLEEGGLGFDYKWDLGWMNDTLDYFKKTSAERKENYHKLTFSMYYFYNEHYLLPLSHDEVVHGKKTIIDKMYGEYEDKFKNARAFYMYMFAHPGKKLNFMGTEFAQVIEWNFKQGLDWLLLDYDNHRKTLDFTRDLNKFYLANSPFWENDESWEGFSWIC
;
A
#
# COMPACT_ATOMS: atom_id res chain seq x y z
N SER A 1 -7.90 -19.40 27.22
CA SER A 1 -8.06 -20.73 26.63
C SER A 1 -7.84 -20.70 25.14
N LEU A 2 -7.41 -21.82 24.57
CA LEU A 2 -7.33 -22.06 23.12
C LEU A 2 -8.57 -22.89 22.72
N ILE A 3 -9.21 -22.52 21.60
CA ILE A 3 -10.32 -23.25 21.00
C ILE A 3 -10.05 -23.48 19.52
N GLY A 4 -10.48 -24.58 18.96
CA GLY A 4 -10.24 -24.86 17.55
C GLY A 4 -10.84 -26.15 17.04
N SER A 5 -10.70 -26.41 15.73
CA SER A 5 -11.20 -27.63 15.08
C SER A 5 -10.57 -28.90 15.67
N PHE A 6 -9.32 -28.83 16.12
CA PHE A 6 -8.61 -29.92 16.77
C PHE A 6 -9.20 -30.35 18.14
N SER A 7 -10.09 -29.56 18.71
CA SER A 7 -10.73 -29.81 20.00
C SER A 7 -12.27 -29.77 19.93
N ASP A 8 -12.85 -29.88 18.72
CA ASP A 8 -14.29 -29.67 18.48
C ASP A 8 -14.80 -28.35 19.10
N TRP A 9 -13.95 -27.32 19.05
CA TRP A 9 -14.20 -26.00 19.64
C TRP A 9 -14.41 -25.99 21.15
N THR A 10 -14.05 -27.08 21.83
CA THR A 10 -14.00 -27.11 23.31
C THR A 10 -12.73 -26.40 23.78
N GLU A 11 -12.80 -25.85 24.99
CA GLU A 11 -11.68 -25.09 25.54
C GLU A 11 -10.53 -26.00 25.97
N VAL A 12 -9.33 -25.62 25.51
CA VAL A 12 -8.08 -26.14 26.01
C VAL A 12 -7.45 -25.05 26.89
N PRO A 13 -7.33 -25.30 28.21
CA PRO A 13 -6.74 -24.31 29.10
C PRO A 13 -5.30 -23.98 28.71
N MET A 14 -4.97 -22.70 28.75
CA MET A 14 -3.59 -22.22 28.58
C MET A 14 -2.97 -21.94 29.95
N HIS A 15 -1.71 -22.29 30.12
CA HIS A 15 -0.98 -22.15 31.37
C HIS A 15 -0.12 -20.89 31.36
N PRO A 16 -0.10 -20.10 32.45
CA PRO A 16 0.75 -18.92 32.53
C PRO A 16 2.22 -19.29 32.60
N ILE A 17 3.03 -18.60 31.82
CA ILE A 17 4.50 -18.66 31.81
C ILE A 17 5.09 -17.26 32.01
N ALA A 18 6.40 -17.15 32.25
CA ALA A 18 7.09 -15.87 32.45
C ALA A 18 6.39 -14.96 33.48
N ASN A 19 6.05 -15.49 34.66
CA ASN A 19 5.34 -14.78 35.71
C ASN A 19 3.94 -14.26 35.30
N GLY A 20 3.26 -14.98 34.42
CA GLY A 20 1.93 -14.61 33.95
C GLY A 20 1.88 -13.59 32.83
N GLN A 21 3.04 -13.25 32.27
CA GLN A 21 3.11 -12.33 31.11
C GLN A 21 2.65 -13.00 29.81
N PHE A 22 2.78 -14.32 29.72
CA PHE A 22 2.37 -15.10 28.57
C PHE A 22 1.59 -16.33 29.01
N TYR A 23 0.83 -16.90 28.09
CA TYR A 23 0.09 -18.13 28.26
C TYR A 23 0.43 -19.10 27.15
N GLU A 24 0.59 -20.37 27.46
CA GLU A 24 0.88 -21.42 26.49
C GLU A 24 -0.05 -22.61 26.60
N ALA A 25 -0.30 -23.27 25.49
CA ALA A 25 -0.93 -24.59 25.41
C ALA A 25 -0.25 -25.38 24.29
N SER A 26 -0.27 -26.71 24.42
CA SER A 26 0.19 -27.63 23.38
C SER A 26 -0.97 -28.55 23.01
N VAL A 27 -1.28 -28.61 21.72
CA VAL A 27 -2.40 -29.40 21.20
C VAL A 27 -1.95 -30.19 19.96
N PRO A 28 -2.49 -31.40 19.73
CA PRO A 28 -2.32 -32.06 18.45
C PRO A 28 -3.15 -31.31 17.41
N ALA A 29 -2.49 -30.75 16.44
CA ALA A 29 -3.13 -29.98 15.38
C ALA A 29 -2.47 -30.26 14.03
N ALA A 30 -3.23 -30.08 12.96
CA ALA A 30 -2.78 -30.24 11.58
C ALA A 30 -2.80 -28.91 10.83
N GLU A 31 -2.07 -28.85 9.73
CA GLU A 31 -2.12 -27.73 8.80
C GLU A 31 -3.56 -27.50 8.31
N GLY A 32 -4.03 -26.26 8.34
CA GLY A 32 -5.38 -25.88 7.96
C GLY A 32 -6.39 -25.92 9.10
N ASP A 33 -6.04 -26.49 10.26
CA ASP A 33 -6.90 -26.42 11.45
C ASP A 33 -7.21 -24.97 11.82
N LEU A 34 -8.44 -24.76 12.24
CA LEU A 34 -8.95 -23.46 12.66
C LEU A 34 -8.79 -23.27 14.15
N TYR A 35 -8.44 -22.07 14.58
CA TYR A 35 -8.33 -21.76 16.00
C TYR A 35 -8.63 -20.31 16.33
N LYS A 36 -8.97 -20.08 17.61
CA LYS A 36 -9.11 -18.77 18.26
C LYS A 36 -8.57 -18.81 19.67
N TYR A 37 -8.27 -17.64 20.19
CA TYR A 37 -8.04 -17.45 21.61
C TYR A 37 -9.32 -16.99 22.29
N ARG A 38 -9.76 -17.72 23.32
CA ARG A 38 -10.86 -17.30 24.19
C ARG A 38 -10.27 -16.62 25.42
N ILE A 39 -10.57 -15.34 25.57
CA ILE A 39 -10.04 -14.50 26.65
C ILE A 39 -11.18 -14.15 27.59
N TYR A 40 -11.03 -14.53 28.85
CA TYR A 40 -11.97 -14.15 29.90
C TYR A 40 -11.62 -12.78 30.45
N THR A 41 -12.57 -11.86 30.39
CA THR A 41 -12.42 -10.50 30.91
C THR A 41 -12.75 -10.43 32.41
N ASN A 42 -12.48 -9.29 33.04
CA ASN A 42 -12.76 -9.07 34.45
C ASN A 42 -14.27 -9.12 34.80
N ASP A 43 -15.14 -8.99 33.82
CA ASP A 43 -16.60 -9.00 33.96
C ASP A 43 -17.20 -10.41 33.84
N TYR A 44 -16.38 -11.46 33.94
CA TYR A 44 -16.77 -12.87 33.80
C TYR A 44 -17.35 -13.24 32.43
N ASP A 45 -17.24 -12.35 31.46
CA ASP A 45 -17.55 -12.61 30.06
C ASP A 45 -16.29 -13.06 29.32
N PHE A 46 -16.44 -13.56 28.12
CA PHE A 46 -15.30 -13.91 27.27
C PHE A 46 -15.42 -13.30 25.87
N ILE A 47 -14.30 -13.13 25.23
CA ILE A 47 -14.18 -12.68 23.86
C ILE A 47 -13.34 -13.71 23.10
N ASP A 48 -13.81 -14.12 21.92
CA ASP A 48 -13.09 -15.03 21.03
C ASP A 48 -12.36 -14.21 19.97
N HIS A 49 -11.03 -14.19 20.05
CA HIS A 49 -10.18 -13.44 19.14
C HIS A 49 -9.46 -14.33 18.14
N CYS A 50 -9.24 -13.81 16.91
CA CYS A 50 -8.23 -14.36 16.03
C CYS A 50 -6.83 -14.13 16.63
N ASP A 51 -5.85 -14.89 16.17
CA ASP A 51 -4.45 -14.70 16.54
C ASP A 51 -3.87 -13.48 15.79
N PRO A 52 -3.38 -12.45 16.49
CA PRO A 52 -2.77 -11.28 15.86
C PRO A 52 -1.54 -11.59 15.00
N TYR A 53 -0.89 -12.72 15.28
CA TYR A 53 0.32 -13.18 14.57
C TYR A 53 0.06 -14.32 13.58
N ALA A 54 -1.21 -14.69 13.35
CA ALA A 54 -1.54 -15.74 12.39
C ALA A 54 -1.06 -15.35 10.98
N SER A 55 -0.43 -16.31 10.32
CA SER A 55 0.03 -16.17 8.93
C SER A 55 -1.02 -16.58 7.89
N TRP A 56 -2.15 -17.08 8.33
CA TRP A 56 -3.29 -17.44 7.48
C TRP A 56 -4.61 -17.27 8.24
N ALA A 57 -5.61 -16.68 7.60
CA ALA A 57 -6.94 -16.44 8.17
C ALA A 57 -8.01 -17.21 7.40
N GLU A 58 -9.16 -17.43 8.00
CA GLU A 58 -10.34 -17.85 7.26
C GLU A 58 -10.78 -16.77 6.27
N VAL A 59 -11.47 -17.22 5.21
CA VAL A 59 -12.15 -16.30 4.30
C VAL A 59 -13.33 -15.66 5.02
N ARG A 60 -13.42 -14.32 4.93
CA ARG A 60 -14.56 -13.59 5.51
C ARG A 60 -15.91 -14.16 5.02
N PRO A 61 -16.98 -14.11 5.79
CA PRO A 61 -17.17 -13.44 7.07
C PRO A 61 -16.65 -14.23 8.27
N ALA A 62 -16.07 -15.41 8.06
CA ALA A 62 -15.46 -16.18 9.13
C ALA A 62 -14.21 -15.47 9.69
N THR A 63 -13.88 -15.73 10.97
CA THR A 63 -12.94 -14.92 11.73
C THR A 63 -11.87 -15.71 12.47
N ALA A 64 -11.76 -17.01 12.22
CA ALA A 64 -10.73 -17.82 12.85
C ALA A 64 -9.38 -17.67 12.14
N SER A 65 -8.33 -17.95 12.87
CA SER A 65 -6.99 -18.14 12.32
C SER A 65 -6.81 -19.57 11.84
N ARG A 66 -5.91 -19.79 10.90
CA ARG A 66 -5.56 -21.12 10.39
C ARG A 66 -4.11 -21.45 10.71
N ILE A 67 -3.85 -22.70 11.03
CA ILE A 67 -2.49 -23.22 11.16
C ILE A 67 -1.89 -23.35 9.78
N PHE A 68 -0.73 -22.75 9.59
CA PHE A 68 -0.04 -22.72 8.29
C PHE A 68 1.47 -22.84 8.46
N THR A 69 2.07 -23.66 7.61
CA THR A 69 3.51 -23.74 7.45
C THR A 69 3.85 -23.61 5.98
N SER A 70 4.58 -22.57 5.61
CA SER A 70 4.99 -22.38 4.21
C SER A 70 5.92 -23.51 3.75
N ARG A 71 5.66 -23.99 2.54
CA ARG A 71 6.53 -24.92 1.80
C ARG A 71 7.02 -24.32 0.50
N TYR A 72 6.79 -23.03 0.32
CA TYR A 72 7.20 -22.33 -0.89
C TYR A 72 8.70 -22.09 -0.87
N ALA A 73 9.35 -22.41 -1.99
CA ALA A 73 10.75 -22.07 -2.23
C ALA A 73 10.81 -21.02 -3.34
N PHE A 74 11.39 -19.87 -3.04
CA PHE A 74 11.57 -18.81 -4.02
C PHE A 74 12.64 -19.15 -5.05
N HIS A 75 12.50 -18.61 -6.26
CA HIS A 75 13.42 -18.75 -7.39
C HIS A 75 13.87 -17.37 -7.90
N ASP A 76 13.95 -16.40 -7.01
CA ASP A 76 14.21 -14.98 -7.27
C ASP A 76 15.60 -14.51 -6.86
N GLU A 77 16.55 -15.43 -6.72
CA GLU A 77 17.94 -15.13 -6.33
C GLU A 77 18.60 -14.11 -7.28
N GLU A 78 18.33 -14.20 -8.58
CA GLU A 78 18.87 -13.25 -9.57
C GLU A 78 18.34 -11.84 -9.35
N TRP A 79 17.10 -11.71 -8.89
CA TRP A 79 16.49 -10.42 -8.57
C TRP A 79 17.23 -9.72 -7.45
N PHE A 80 17.52 -10.39 -6.34
CA PHE A 80 18.22 -9.83 -5.18
C PHE A 80 19.72 -9.67 -5.39
N ASN A 81 20.32 -10.43 -6.31
CA ASN A 81 21.72 -10.30 -6.66
C ASN A 81 22.02 -9.19 -7.67
N ARG A 82 20.99 -8.50 -8.17
CA ARG A 82 21.19 -7.29 -8.97
C ARG A 82 21.99 -6.28 -8.18
N LYS A 83 22.95 -5.68 -8.83
CA LYS A 83 23.65 -4.54 -8.26
C LYS A 83 22.69 -3.35 -8.18
N ASP A 84 22.58 -2.86 -6.96
CA ASP A 84 22.01 -1.57 -6.60
C ASP A 84 20.57 -1.31 -7.07
N HIS A 85 19.61 -1.49 -6.18
CA HIS A 85 18.42 -0.65 -6.13
C HIS A 85 18.91 0.75 -5.73
N SER A 86 19.47 1.47 -6.68
CA SER A 86 20.02 2.81 -6.43
C SER A 86 18.89 3.84 -6.57
N GLU A 87 19.03 4.93 -5.84
CA GLU A 87 18.20 6.14 -5.98
C GLU A 87 18.16 6.64 -7.44
N HIS A 88 19.09 6.16 -8.26
CA HIS A 88 19.27 6.52 -9.68
C HIS A 88 18.64 5.53 -10.67
N GLU A 89 17.72 4.65 -10.22
CA GLU A 89 16.99 3.75 -11.11
C GLU A 89 15.59 4.29 -11.44
N PRO A 90 15.06 3.94 -12.63
CA PRO A 90 13.68 4.29 -12.95
C PRO A 90 12.72 3.49 -12.09
N ILE A 91 11.72 4.15 -11.53
CA ILE A 91 10.60 3.51 -10.84
C ILE A 91 9.31 3.97 -11.50
N ASN A 92 8.62 3.03 -12.13
CA ASN A 92 7.33 3.23 -12.76
C ASN A 92 6.36 2.17 -12.24
N ILE A 93 5.49 2.59 -11.33
CA ILE A 93 4.65 1.72 -10.52
C ILE A 93 3.26 1.59 -11.16
N TYR A 94 2.77 0.36 -11.25
CA TYR A 94 1.38 0.04 -11.50
C TYR A 94 0.68 -0.32 -10.18
N GLU A 95 -0.17 0.56 -9.68
CA GLU A 95 -0.94 0.34 -8.45
C GLU A 95 -2.19 -0.47 -8.79
N VAL A 96 -2.44 -1.55 -8.06
CA VAL A 96 -3.53 -2.49 -8.36
C VAL A 96 -4.29 -2.91 -7.11
N ASN A 97 -5.62 -2.94 -7.22
CA ASN A 97 -6.48 -3.67 -6.30
C ASN A 97 -6.78 -5.04 -6.91
N LEU A 98 -6.31 -6.11 -6.28
CA LEU A 98 -6.38 -7.47 -6.81
C LEU A 98 -7.83 -7.95 -7.01
N GLY A 99 -8.75 -7.51 -6.15
CA GLY A 99 -10.16 -7.94 -6.18
C GLY A 99 -11.02 -7.23 -7.23
N SER A 100 -10.49 -6.23 -7.93
CA SER A 100 -11.25 -5.44 -8.89
C SER A 100 -10.47 -5.07 -10.16
N TRP A 101 -9.28 -5.65 -10.34
CA TRP A 101 -8.56 -5.52 -11.61
C TRP A 101 -9.23 -6.33 -12.72
N ARG A 102 -9.48 -7.59 -12.46
CA ARG A 102 -10.31 -8.49 -13.27
C ARG A 102 -11.12 -9.41 -12.38
N LEU A 103 -12.32 -9.76 -12.82
CA LEU A 103 -13.16 -10.78 -12.19
C LEU A 103 -13.43 -11.91 -13.18
N LYS A 104 -13.75 -13.09 -12.66
CA LYS A 104 -14.26 -14.22 -13.44
C LYS A 104 -15.69 -13.94 -13.93
N GLU A 105 -16.19 -14.79 -14.82
CA GLU A 105 -17.53 -14.61 -15.43
C GLU A 105 -18.67 -14.50 -14.40
N ASP A 106 -18.52 -15.18 -13.26
CA ASP A 106 -19.51 -15.17 -12.17
C ASP A 106 -19.22 -14.09 -11.10
N ASP A 107 -18.47 -13.04 -11.45
CA ASP A 107 -18.00 -11.98 -10.54
C ASP A 107 -17.14 -12.50 -9.38
N GLU A 108 -16.60 -13.71 -9.51
CA GLU A 108 -15.67 -14.29 -8.53
C GLU A 108 -14.25 -13.75 -8.71
N TRP A 109 -13.49 -13.76 -7.64
CA TRP A 109 -12.09 -13.35 -7.65
C TRP A 109 -11.20 -14.41 -8.29
N TYR A 110 -10.17 -13.94 -8.99
CA TYR A 110 -9.02 -14.76 -9.32
C TYR A 110 -8.16 -15.01 -8.08
N ASN A 111 -7.50 -16.15 -8.00
CA ASN A 111 -6.53 -16.38 -6.92
C ASN A 111 -5.16 -15.74 -7.26
N TYR A 112 -4.26 -15.72 -6.27
CA TYR A 112 -2.94 -15.10 -6.43
C TYR A 112 -2.10 -15.68 -7.57
N GLU A 113 -2.17 -16.99 -7.83
CA GLU A 113 -1.45 -17.64 -8.94
C GLU A 113 -2.01 -17.24 -10.30
N GLU A 114 -3.34 -17.28 -10.44
CA GLU A 114 -4.01 -16.82 -11.65
C GLU A 114 -3.72 -15.34 -11.93
N LEU A 115 -3.75 -14.51 -10.88
CA LEU A 115 -3.41 -13.09 -10.99
C LEU A 115 -1.94 -12.88 -11.36
N ALA A 116 -1.03 -13.70 -10.84
CA ALA A 116 0.40 -13.60 -11.15
C ALA A 116 0.66 -13.69 -12.66
N GLU A 117 0.10 -14.71 -13.32
CA GLU A 117 0.28 -14.91 -14.77
C GLU A 117 -0.25 -13.72 -15.58
N MET A 118 -1.42 -13.21 -15.20
CA MET A 118 -2.06 -12.11 -15.91
C MET A 118 -1.35 -10.77 -15.66
N LEU A 119 -1.01 -10.46 -14.39
CA LEU A 119 -0.38 -9.21 -14.02
C LEU A 119 1.06 -9.10 -14.53
N VAL A 120 1.84 -10.16 -14.42
CA VAL A 120 3.21 -10.21 -14.96
C VAL A 120 3.19 -9.92 -16.45
N LYS A 121 2.33 -10.61 -17.21
CA LYS A 121 2.17 -10.37 -18.64
C LYS A 121 1.78 -8.93 -18.93
N TYR A 122 0.79 -8.40 -18.22
CA TYR A 122 0.29 -7.04 -18.43
C TYR A 122 1.34 -5.97 -18.12
N CYS A 123 2.03 -6.08 -16.99
CA CYS A 123 3.10 -5.14 -16.63
C CYS A 123 4.26 -5.18 -17.62
N LYS A 124 4.66 -6.35 -18.09
CA LYS A 124 5.70 -6.51 -19.13
C LYS A 124 5.30 -5.85 -20.44
N GLU A 125 4.09 -6.12 -20.91
CA GLU A 125 3.56 -5.57 -22.17
C GLU A 125 3.43 -4.04 -22.10
N ASN A 126 3.10 -3.49 -20.93
CA ASN A 126 2.89 -2.06 -20.74
C ASN A 126 4.09 -1.32 -20.13
N ASN A 127 5.23 -2.01 -19.95
CA ASN A 127 6.49 -1.44 -19.44
C ASN A 127 6.37 -0.79 -18.05
N TYR A 128 5.68 -1.43 -17.13
CA TYR A 128 5.78 -1.17 -15.70
C TYR A 128 6.87 -2.05 -15.10
N ASN A 129 7.76 -1.47 -14.30
CA ASN A 129 8.82 -2.22 -13.64
C ASN A 129 8.60 -2.45 -12.14
N TYR A 130 7.52 -1.89 -11.59
CA TYR A 130 7.03 -2.16 -10.23
C TYR A 130 5.52 -2.37 -10.24
N LEU A 131 5.07 -3.25 -9.35
CA LEU A 131 3.68 -3.50 -9.04
C LEU A 131 3.45 -3.11 -7.58
N GLU A 132 2.50 -2.21 -7.31
CA GLU A 132 2.09 -1.90 -5.93
C GLU A 132 0.73 -2.53 -5.67
N LEU A 133 0.69 -3.40 -4.67
CA LEU A 133 -0.54 -4.03 -4.22
C LEU A 133 -1.22 -3.14 -3.17
N MET A 134 -2.42 -2.65 -3.45
CA MET A 134 -3.28 -2.08 -2.40
C MET A 134 -3.40 -3.07 -1.24
N PRO A 135 -3.75 -2.63 -0.02
CA PRO A 135 -3.59 -3.45 1.18
C PRO A 135 -4.18 -4.86 1.04
N ILE A 136 -3.32 -5.86 1.25
CA ILE A 136 -3.69 -7.29 1.24
C ILE A 136 -3.49 -7.95 2.60
N THR A 137 -3.07 -7.22 3.62
CA THR A 137 -3.17 -7.68 5.00
C THR A 137 -4.63 -7.96 5.31
N GLU A 138 -4.93 -9.09 5.95
CA GLU A 138 -6.33 -9.54 6.10
C GLU A 138 -7.24 -8.47 6.71
N PHE A 139 -8.42 -8.33 6.16
CA PHE A 139 -9.40 -7.31 6.54
C PHE A 139 -10.83 -7.83 6.37
N PRO A 140 -11.80 -7.44 7.23
CA PRO A 140 -13.15 -8.00 7.23
C PRO A 140 -14.08 -7.35 6.21
N ASN A 141 -13.94 -6.05 5.95
CA ASN A 141 -14.88 -5.24 5.18
C ASN A 141 -14.31 -4.89 3.80
N ASP A 142 -14.91 -5.43 2.74
CA ASP A 142 -14.51 -5.16 1.35
C ASP A 142 -14.53 -3.67 1.01
N ALA A 143 -15.47 -2.91 1.58
CA ALA A 143 -15.59 -1.47 1.35
C ALA A 143 -14.46 -0.64 1.97
N SER A 144 -13.62 -1.24 2.80
CA SER A 144 -12.41 -0.59 3.33
C SER A 144 -11.23 -0.63 2.37
N TRP A 145 -11.34 -1.38 1.26
CA TRP A 145 -10.26 -1.60 0.29
C TRP A 145 -8.99 -2.22 0.88
N GLY A 146 -9.08 -2.76 2.09
CA GLY A 146 -7.96 -3.28 2.87
C GLY A 146 -7.34 -2.30 3.88
N TYR A 147 -7.82 -1.05 3.93
CA TYR A 147 -7.29 -0.04 4.87
C TYR A 147 -7.81 -0.18 6.31
N GLN A 148 -8.62 -1.21 6.60
CA GLN A 148 -9.03 -1.55 7.97
C GLN A 148 -8.58 -2.97 8.31
N PRO A 149 -7.28 -3.21 8.54
CA PRO A 149 -6.75 -4.54 8.75
C PRO A 149 -7.18 -5.15 10.07
N THR A 150 -7.28 -6.49 10.08
CA THR A 150 -7.42 -7.33 11.28
C THR A 150 -6.28 -8.33 11.43
N GLY A 151 -5.57 -8.66 10.35
CA GLY A 151 -4.50 -9.64 10.34
C GLY A 151 -3.21 -9.11 9.76
N TYR A 152 -2.30 -8.61 10.58
CA TYR A 152 -1.07 -7.95 10.16
C TYR A 152 0.02 -8.89 9.62
N PHE A 153 -0.13 -10.20 9.81
CA PHE A 153 0.80 -11.23 9.34
C PHE A 153 0.16 -12.20 8.33
N ALA A 154 -1.13 -12.04 8.04
CA ALA A 154 -1.86 -12.89 7.12
C ALA A 154 -2.22 -12.13 5.84
N PRO A 155 -1.85 -12.63 4.65
CA PRO A 155 -2.44 -12.12 3.41
C PRO A 155 -3.92 -12.44 3.38
N THR A 156 -4.72 -11.55 2.81
CA THR A 156 -6.17 -11.80 2.72
C THR A 156 -6.44 -13.12 2.00
N SER A 157 -7.27 -13.94 2.63
CA SER A 157 -7.67 -15.25 2.09
C SER A 157 -8.67 -15.16 0.93
N ARG A 158 -9.13 -13.95 0.59
CA ARG A 158 -9.99 -13.71 -0.58
C ARG A 158 -9.40 -14.26 -1.88
N TYR A 159 -8.07 -14.17 -2.01
CA TYR A 159 -7.35 -14.51 -3.23
C TYR A 159 -6.51 -15.78 -3.09
N GLY A 160 -6.74 -16.58 -2.06
CA GLY A 160 -6.07 -17.86 -1.87
C GLY A 160 -5.17 -17.97 -0.66
N THR A 161 -4.14 -18.78 -0.76
CA THR A 161 -3.22 -19.13 0.33
C THR A 161 -2.01 -18.20 0.39
N PRO A 162 -1.29 -18.16 1.53
CA PRO A 162 -0.05 -17.41 1.63
C PRO A 162 1.04 -17.85 0.64
N ASP A 163 1.12 -19.15 0.32
CA ASP A 163 2.10 -19.63 -0.65
C ASP A 163 1.75 -19.22 -2.08
N GLN A 164 0.47 -19.08 -2.41
CA GLN A 164 0.06 -18.52 -3.71
C GLN A 164 0.47 -17.05 -3.85
N LEU A 165 0.44 -16.25 -2.77
CA LEU A 165 0.98 -14.89 -2.80
C LEU A 165 2.52 -14.89 -2.99
N ARG A 166 3.24 -15.82 -2.34
CA ARG A 166 4.68 -15.99 -2.59
C ARG A 166 4.97 -16.27 -4.05
N TYR A 167 4.16 -17.13 -4.67
CA TYR A 167 4.25 -17.41 -6.10
C TYR A 167 4.08 -16.15 -6.95
N LEU A 168 3.08 -15.30 -6.63
CA LEU A 168 2.87 -14.03 -7.36
C LEU A 168 4.11 -13.14 -7.32
N ILE A 169 4.71 -12.98 -6.14
CA ILE A 169 5.89 -12.12 -5.96
C ILE A 169 7.09 -12.72 -6.69
N ASP A 170 7.31 -14.02 -6.55
CA ASP A 170 8.39 -14.74 -7.22
C ASP A 170 8.27 -14.63 -8.76
N ALA A 171 7.06 -14.80 -9.30
CA ALA A 171 6.80 -14.63 -10.72
C ALA A 171 7.08 -13.20 -11.23
N CYS A 172 6.75 -12.19 -10.41
CA CYS A 172 7.11 -10.80 -10.71
C CYS A 172 8.63 -10.62 -10.76
N HIS A 173 9.35 -11.13 -9.77
CA HIS A 173 10.81 -11.03 -9.70
C HIS A 173 11.49 -11.73 -10.87
N GLN A 174 11.06 -12.93 -11.25
CA GLN A 174 11.57 -13.64 -12.42
C GLN A 174 11.32 -12.87 -13.72
N ALA A 175 10.29 -12.03 -13.76
CA ALA A 175 9.99 -11.14 -14.88
C ALA A 175 10.66 -9.77 -14.76
N SER A 176 11.49 -9.56 -13.76
CA SER A 176 12.14 -8.26 -13.48
C SER A 176 11.17 -7.14 -13.11
N ILE A 177 10.16 -7.47 -12.31
CA ILE A 177 9.16 -6.54 -11.77
C ILE A 177 9.27 -6.59 -10.25
N GLY A 178 9.55 -5.45 -9.61
CA GLY A 178 9.51 -5.30 -8.16
C GLY A 178 8.08 -5.25 -7.63
N VAL A 179 7.88 -5.63 -6.36
CA VAL A 179 6.54 -5.64 -5.75
C VAL A 179 6.55 -4.86 -4.45
N ILE A 180 5.65 -3.90 -4.34
CA ILE A 180 5.48 -3.02 -3.18
C ILE A 180 4.16 -3.38 -2.49
N LEU A 181 4.18 -3.44 -1.17
CA LEU A 181 2.97 -3.61 -0.36
C LEU A 181 2.51 -2.28 0.19
N ASP A 182 1.24 -1.96 0.00
CA ASP A 182 0.57 -0.89 0.73
C ASP A 182 0.29 -1.35 2.17
N PHE A 183 0.98 -0.76 3.13
CA PHE A 183 1.03 -1.15 4.53
C PHE A 183 0.40 -0.08 5.43
N VAL A 184 -0.47 -0.49 6.36
CA VAL A 184 -1.30 0.41 7.18
C VAL A 184 -0.87 0.37 8.65
N PRO A 185 0.21 1.08 9.07
CA PRO A 185 0.70 1.04 10.44
C PRO A 185 0.03 2.06 11.36
N VAL A 186 -0.90 2.88 10.86
CA VAL A 186 -1.51 3.98 11.61
C VAL A 186 -2.70 3.53 12.45
N HIS A 187 -3.54 2.65 11.91
CA HIS A 187 -4.79 2.24 12.53
C HIS A 187 -5.20 0.83 12.10
N PHE A 188 -6.21 0.27 12.76
CA PHE A 188 -6.76 -1.05 12.50
C PHE A 188 -8.29 -1.07 12.68
N ALA A 189 -8.94 -2.13 12.21
CA ALA A 189 -10.39 -2.29 12.26
C ALA A 189 -10.93 -2.33 13.71
N ILE A 190 -12.13 -1.78 13.91
CA ILE A 190 -12.80 -1.78 15.22
C ILE A 190 -13.43 -3.12 15.58
N ASP A 191 -13.37 -4.10 14.71
CA ASP A 191 -13.99 -5.41 14.88
C ASP A 191 -13.49 -6.11 16.13
N GLY A 192 -14.42 -6.51 17.02
CA GLY A 192 -14.10 -7.03 18.34
C GLY A 192 -13.45 -8.42 18.37
N PHE A 193 -13.38 -9.14 17.23
CA PHE A 193 -12.67 -10.40 17.12
C PHE A 193 -11.17 -10.25 16.85
N ALA A 194 -10.69 -9.03 16.62
CA ALA A 194 -9.30 -8.72 16.27
C ALA A 194 -8.60 -7.92 17.38
N LEU A 195 -7.93 -6.82 17.03
CA LEU A 195 -7.04 -6.09 17.94
C LEU A 195 -7.75 -5.15 18.92
N ASN A 196 -8.98 -4.73 18.59
CA ASN A 196 -9.71 -3.76 19.40
C ASN A 196 -10.08 -4.34 20.77
N ASN A 197 -9.62 -3.68 21.83
CA ASN A 197 -9.81 -4.10 23.21
C ASN A 197 -9.54 -5.61 23.42
N TYR A 198 -8.38 -6.06 23.00
CA TYR A 198 -8.02 -7.46 22.82
C TYR A 198 -8.26 -8.34 24.06
N ASP A 199 -7.95 -7.85 25.23
CA ASP A 199 -8.19 -8.53 26.51
C ASP A 199 -9.32 -7.89 27.35
N GLY A 200 -10.21 -7.14 26.70
CA GLY A 200 -11.20 -6.28 27.34
C GLY A 200 -10.65 -4.90 27.68
N THR A 201 -9.35 -4.66 27.43
CA THR A 201 -8.69 -3.37 27.58
C THR A 201 -7.97 -2.95 26.30
N PRO A 202 -7.66 -1.66 26.11
CA PRO A 202 -6.97 -1.17 24.90
C PRO A 202 -5.49 -1.54 24.90
N LEU A 203 -5.15 -2.80 24.52
CA LEU A 203 -3.76 -3.26 24.42
C LEU A 203 -3.01 -2.62 23.24
N TYR A 204 -3.67 -2.43 22.11
CA TYR A 204 -3.07 -1.92 20.88
C TYR A 204 -3.41 -0.45 20.61
N ASN A 205 -4.61 -0.03 21.02
CA ASN A 205 -5.15 1.31 20.78
C ASN A 205 -5.00 2.21 22.01
N TYR A 206 -5.21 3.50 21.80
CA TYR A 206 -5.28 4.46 22.91
C TYR A 206 -6.56 4.23 23.73
N PRO A 207 -6.47 4.39 25.07
CA PRO A 207 -7.64 4.27 25.95
C PRO A 207 -8.60 5.47 25.83
N ASN A 208 -8.18 6.58 25.27
CA ASN A 208 -8.97 7.79 25.08
C ASN A 208 -9.44 7.91 23.65
N ASP A 209 -10.75 7.88 23.42
CA ASP A 209 -11.37 7.99 22.11
C ASP A 209 -10.98 9.24 21.32
N ALA A 210 -10.68 10.37 22.00
CA ALA A 210 -10.32 11.61 21.33
C ALA A 210 -9.03 11.49 20.47
N VAL A 211 -8.19 10.52 20.77
CA VAL A 211 -6.96 10.22 20.01
C VAL A 211 -6.93 8.77 19.53
N GLY A 212 -7.74 7.91 20.12
CA GLY A 212 -7.79 6.48 19.85
C GLY A 212 -8.70 6.09 18.69
N LYS A 213 -9.61 6.98 18.25
CA LYS A 213 -10.47 6.77 17.09
C LYS A 213 -10.03 7.66 15.94
N SER A 214 -9.92 7.10 14.76
CA SER A 214 -9.64 7.86 13.54
C SER A 214 -10.91 8.47 12.94
N GLU A 215 -10.74 9.40 12.03
CA GLU A 215 -11.83 9.97 11.22
C GLU A 215 -12.52 8.92 10.32
N TRP A 216 -11.85 7.81 10.03
CA TRP A 216 -12.37 6.70 9.22
C TRP A 216 -13.11 5.64 10.04
N GLY A 217 -13.36 5.89 11.33
CA GLY A 217 -14.04 4.94 12.21
C GLY A 217 -13.23 3.72 12.60
N THR A 218 -11.91 3.84 12.64
CA THR A 218 -10.94 2.80 13.03
C THR A 218 -10.28 3.13 14.36
N CYS A 219 -9.50 2.20 14.91
CA CYS A 219 -8.70 2.40 16.12
C CYS A 219 -7.26 2.77 15.76
N ASN A 220 -6.76 3.89 16.29
CA ASN A 220 -5.36 4.27 16.14
C ASN A 220 -4.46 3.44 17.07
N PHE A 221 -3.35 2.93 16.52
CA PHE A 221 -2.32 2.29 17.33
C PHE A 221 -1.69 3.25 18.33
N GLN A 222 -1.47 2.78 19.55
CA GLN A 222 -0.70 3.51 20.55
C GLN A 222 0.80 3.25 20.40
N HIS A 223 1.46 3.94 19.49
CA HIS A 223 2.87 3.73 19.14
C HIS A 223 3.86 4.07 20.28
N SER A 224 3.42 4.70 21.36
CA SER A 224 4.26 4.90 22.57
C SER A 224 4.53 3.59 23.32
N ARG A 225 3.72 2.55 23.10
CA ARG A 225 3.90 1.24 23.73
C ARG A 225 4.96 0.41 23.01
N GLY A 226 5.86 -0.20 23.80
CA GLY A 226 6.95 -1.02 23.26
C GLY A 226 6.47 -2.29 22.54
N ASP A 227 5.43 -2.93 23.07
CA ASP A 227 4.78 -4.11 22.49
C ASP A 227 4.10 -3.79 21.15
N VAL A 228 3.41 -2.66 21.04
CA VAL A 228 2.81 -2.20 19.78
C VAL A 228 3.88 -1.91 18.72
N ARG A 229 4.96 -1.20 19.10
CA ARG A 229 6.10 -0.97 18.20
C ARG A 229 6.74 -2.29 17.74
N SER A 230 6.93 -3.24 18.67
CA SER A 230 7.47 -4.56 18.34
C SER A 230 6.58 -5.31 17.36
N PHE A 231 5.26 -5.28 17.58
CA PHE A 231 4.27 -5.90 16.69
C PHE A 231 4.35 -5.34 15.26
N LEU A 232 4.31 -4.01 15.11
CA LEU A 232 4.36 -3.36 13.79
C LEU A 232 5.72 -3.51 13.10
N ASN A 233 6.83 -3.38 13.84
CA ASN A 233 8.17 -3.61 13.30
C ASN A 233 8.33 -5.04 12.80
N SER A 234 7.83 -6.01 13.55
CA SER A 234 7.86 -7.42 13.15
C SER A 234 6.99 -7.68 11.93
N SER A 235 5.83 -7.05 11.84
CA SER A 235 4.95 -7.18 10.68
C SER A 235 5.61 -6.60 9.41
N GLY A 236 6.15 -5.39 9.46
CA GLY A 236 6.87 -4.82 8.31
C GLY A 236 8.05 -5.67 7.85
N TYR A 237 8.87 -6.15 8.81
CA TYR A 237 9.97 -7.05 8.51
C TYR A 237 9.50 -8.38 7.91
N TYR A 238 8.41 -8.96 8.44
CA TYR A 238 7.83 -10.20 7.96
C TYR A 238 7.42 -10.12 6.47
N TRP A 239 6.73 -9.07 6.07
CA TRP A 239 6.34 -8.89 4.67
C TRP A 239 7.53 -8.78 3.73
N LEU A 240 8.53 -8.02 4.12
CA LEU A 240 9.74 -7.85 3.31
C LEU A 240 10.60 -9.13 3.29
N LYS A 241 10.71 -9.84 4.42
CA LYS A 241 11.61 -10.98 4.55
C LYS A 241 11.00 -12.31 4.12
N GLU A 242 9.74 -12.58 4.53
CA GLU A 242 9.09 -13.88 4.32
C GLU A 242 8.30 -13.93 3.02
N PHE A 243 7.86 -12.78 2.51
CA PHE A 243 7.18 -12.69 1.21
C PHE A 243 8.05 -12.07 0.11
N HIS A 244 9.22 -11.57 0.44
CA HIS A 244 10.13 -10.94 -0.51
C HIS A 244 9.58 -9.68 -1.18
N PHE A 245 8.68 -8.94 -0.53
CA PHE A 245 8.32 -7.61 -1.04
C PHE A 245 9.56 -6.72 -1.13
N ASP A 246 9.67 -5.94 -2.20
CA ASP A 246 10.77 -5.01 -2.42
C ASP A 246 10.62 -3.72 -1.62
N GLY A 247 9.43 -3.40 -1.21
CA GLY A 247 9.17 -2.18 -0.45
C GLY A 247 7.81 -2.14 0.22
N LEU A 248 7.66 -1.14 1.07
CA LEU A 248 6.40 -0.79 1.73
C LEU A 248 6.01 0.65 1.38
N ARG A 249 4.78 0.85 0.98
CA ARG A 249 4.13 2.16 0.99
C ARG A 249 3.39 2.30 2.32
N LEU A 250 3.76 3.26 3.15
CA LEU A 250 3.10 3.52 4.41
C LEU A 250 1.95 4.49 4.20
N ASP A 251 0.75 4.01 4.54
CA ASP A 251 -0.50 4.76 4.47
C ASP A 251 -0.57 5.85 5.54
N ALA A 252 -1.16 7.00 5.17
CA ALA A 252 -1.52 8.09 6.07
C ALA A 252 -0.40 8.54 7.02
N VAL A 253 0.82 8.76 6.49
CA VAL A 253 1.98 9.15 7.30
C VAL A 253 1.76 10.48 8.02
N SER A 254 0.96 11.40 7.46
CA SER A 254 0.56 12.63 8.16
C SER A 254 -0.16 12.34 9.49
N ASN A 255 -0.96 11.28 9.56
CA ASN A 255 -1.64 10.83 10.79
C ASN A 255 -0.70 10.14 11.79
N LEU A 256 0.46 9.68 11.32
CA LEU A 256 1.55 9.22 12.18
C LEU A 256 2.38 10.40 12.73
N ILE A 257 2.58 11.45 11.94
CA ILE A 257 3.38 12.62 12.33
C ILE A 257 2.61 13.54 13.27
N PHE A 258 1.37 13.87 12.92
CA PHE A 258 0.55 14.81 13.69
C PHE A 258 -0.61 14.11 14.37
N TRP A 259 -1.01 14.60 15.53
CA TRP A 259 -2.19 14.10 16.21
C TRP A 259 -3.42 14.22 15.32
N GLN A 260 -4.03 13.07 14.97
CA GLN A 260 -5.19 12.96 14.05
C GLN A 260 -4.92 13.57 12.64
N GLY A 261 -3.68 13.58 12.17
CA GLY A 261 -3.31 14.17 10.89
C GLY A 261 -3.38 15.69 10.81
N ASP A 262 -3.72 16.36 11.90
CA ASP A 262 -3.89 17.81 11.96
C ASP A 262 -2.64 18.50 12.54
N SER A 263 -1.93 19.26 11.72
CA SER A 263 -0.73 20.00 12.13
C SER A 263 -0.99 21.00 13.26
N ASN A 264 -2.22 21.52 13.40
CA ASN A 264 -2.59 22.44 14.49
C ASN A 264 -2.66 21.72 15.84
N ARG A 265 -2.81 20.40 15.85
CA ARG A 265 -2.79 19.59 17.08
C ARG A 265 -1.38 19.24 17.54
N GLY A 266 -0.38 19.60 16.76
CA GLY A 266 1.04 19.39 17.06
C GLY A 266 1.54 17.99 16.66
N VAL A 267 2.86 17.84 16.74
CA VAL A 267 3.57 16.62 16.39
C VAL A 267 3.42 15.56 17.48
N ASN A 268 3.08 14.33 17.08
CA ASN A 268 3.14 13.16 17.95
C ASN A 268 4.57 12.60 17.97
N ASN A 269 5.40 13.08 18.87
CA ASN A 269 6.80 12.70 18.92
C ASN A 269 7.04 11.21 19.15
N GLU A 270 6.15 10.52 19.87
CA GLU A 270 6.27 9.08 20.10
C GLU A 270 6.09 8.29 18.79
N THR A 271 5.15 8.73 17.96
CA THR A 271 4.91 8.09 16.66
C THR A 271 6.00 8.47 15.66
N VAL A 272 6.51 9.69 15.69
CA VAL A 272 7.70 10.09 14.90
C VAL A 272 8.92 9.21 15.26
N ASN A 273 9.15 8.96 16.55
CA ASN A 273 10.18 8.03 17.00
C ASN A 273 9.93 6.59 16.53
N PHE A 274 8.66 6.15 16.52
CA PHE A 274 8.30 4.86 15.93
C PHE A 274 8.69 4.81 14.45
N ILE A 275 8.32 5.81 13.64
CA ILE A 275 8.68 5.86 12.21
C ILE A 275 10.20 5.72 12.01
N LYS A 276 10.98 6.51 12.74
CA LYS A 276 12.45 6.47 12.66
C LYS A 276 13.00 5.08 12.99
N ASN A 277 12.49 4.46 14.04
CA ASN A 277 12.90 3.13 14.46
C ASN A 277 12.46 2.04 13.48
N PHE A 278 11.25 2.16 12.93
CA PHE A 278 10.70 1.27 11.91
C PHE A 278 11.55 1.31 10.64
N ASN A 279 11.72 2.49 10.07
CA ASN A 279 12.50 2.68 8.84
C ASN A 279 13.97 2.28 9.04
N GLY A 280 14.60 2.75 10.11
CA GLY A 280 15.99 2.43 10.41
C GLY A 280 16.22 0.93 10.66
N GLY A 281 15.32 0.30 11.41
CA GLY A 281 15.38 -1.13 11.68
C GLY A 281 15.21 -2.01 10.43
N LEU A 282 14.32 -1.61 9.52
CA LEU A 282 14.14 -2.28 8.23
C LEU A 282 15.36 -2.09 7.33
N LYS A 283 15.85 -0.87 7.16
CA LYS A 283 17.01 -0.57 6.33
C LYS A 283 18.30 -1.24 6.84
N GLN A 284 18.46 -1.34 8.13
CA GLN A 284 19.61 -2.04 8.72
C GLN A 284 19.63 -3.53 8.39
N ARG A 285 18.46 -4.18 8.36
CA ARG A 285 18.31 -5.61 8.11
C ARG A 285 18.16 -5.95 6.64
N LEU A 286 17.51 -5.09 5.91
CA LEU A 286 17.15 -5.23 4.50
C LEU A 286 17.48 -3.92 3.77
N PRO A 287 18.79 -3.66 3.48
CA PRO A 287 19.23 -2.37 2.91
C PRO A 287 18.57 -2.01 1.58
N HIS A 288 18.12 -3.02 0.83
CA HIS A 288 17.49 -2.84 -0.48
C HIS A 288 16.00 -2.53 -0.42
N ALA A 289 15.36 -2.64 0.76
CA ALA A 289 13.94 -2.36 0.89
C ALA A 289 13.64 -0.88 0.60
N LEU A 290 12.62 -0.63 -0.23
CA LEU A 290 12.16 0.70 -0.56
C LEU A 290 11.03 1.11 0.39
N LEU A 291 11.08 2.33 0.90
CA LEU A 291 10.08 2.86 1.84
C LEU A 291 9.48 4.14 1.27
N PHE A 292 8.18 4.08 1.01
CA PHE A 292 7.40 5.17 0.44
C PHE A 292 6.46 5.76 1.50
N ALA A 293 6.40 7.09 1.59
CA ALA A 293 5.48 7.77 2.48
C ALA A 293 4.30 8.37 1.68
N GLU A 294 3.09 7.96 2.00
CA GLU A 294 1.91 8.75 1.63
C GLU A 294 1.72 9.81 2.73
N ASP A 295 2.19 11.01 2.45
CA ASP A 295 2.17 12.14 3.38
C ASP A 295 1.72 13.41 2.68
N SER A 296 0.58 13.93 3.13
CA SER A 296 0.00 15.20 2.65
C SER A 296 0.50 16.43 3.40
N SER A 297 1.33 16.25 4.42
CA SER A 297 1.79 17.33 5.27
C SER A 297 3.03 18.05 4.72
N SER A 298 3.31 19.21 5.28
CA SER A 298 4.55 19.98 5.05
C SER A 298 5.64 19.66 6.07
N TYR A 299 5.55 18.53 6.78
CA TYR A 299 6.59 18.12 7.73
C TYR A 299 7.92 17.93 7.01
N PRO A 300 9.00 18.58 7.46
CA PRO A 300 10.27 18.58 6.73
C PRO A 300 11.07 17.30 6.97
N GLY A 301 11.82 16.87 5.95
CA GLY A 301 12.80 15.80 6.07
C GLY A 301 12.19 14.40 6.16
N VAL A 302 11.03 14.18 5.54
CA VAL A 302 10.41 12.85 5.45
C VAL A 302 11.35 11.88 4.76
N THR A 303 12.02 12.30 3.70
CA THR A 303 12.97 11.48 2.94
C THR A 303 14.44 11.71 3.30
N LYS A 304 14.73 12.60 4.25
CA LYS A 304 16.11 12.76 4.75
C LYS A 304 16.55 11.53 5.54
N LYS A 305 17.84 11.24 5.45
CA LYS A 305 18.47 10.15 6.22
C LYS A 305 18.29 10.36 7.73
N LEU A 306 18.25 9.26 8.47
CA LEU A 306 18.09 9.30 9.93
C LEU A 306 19.23 10.06 10.62
N GLU A 307 20.46 9.91 10.11
CA GLU A 307 21.66 10.58 10.62
C GLU A 307 21.57 12.11 10.45
N GLU A 308 20.79 12.58 9.50
CA GLU A 308 20.52 14.01 9.25
C GLU A 308 19.27 14.51 9.98
N GLY A 309 18.69 13.66 10.84
CA GLY A 309 17.49 13.97 11.62
C GLY A 309 16.16 13.72 10.89
N GLY A 310 16.20 13.18 9.67
CA GLY A 310 15.02 12.85 8.86
C GLY A 310 14.25 11.62 9.36
N LEU A 311 13.19 11.27 8.63
CA LEU A 311 12.35 10.09 8.92
C LEU A 311 12.84 8.82 8.24
N GLY A 312 13.75 8.90 7.26
CA GLY A 312 14.39 7.76 6.61
C GLY A 312 13.53 7.04 5.57
N PHE A 313 12.52 7.67 5.00
CA PHE A 313 11.86 7.17 3.79
C PHE A 313 12.75 7.38 2.56
N ASP A 314 12.58 6.54 1.55
CA ASP A 314 13.25 6.74 0.26
C ASP A 314 12.50 7.75 -0.61
N TYR A 315 11.17 7.68 -0.60
CA TYR A 315 10.32 8.55 -1.41
C TYR A 315 9.08 9.01 -0.64
N LYS A 316 8.60 10.18 -1.03
CA LYS A 316 7.34 10.76 -0.58
C LYS A 316 6.43 11.02 -1.79
N TRP A 317 5.13 10.74 -1.68
CA TRP A 317 4.15 11.11 -2.69
C TRP A 317 4.04 12.63 -2.80
N ASP A 318 4.16 13.18 -4.03
CA ASP A 318 3.94 14.60 -4.29
C ASP A 318 2.47 14.89 -4.58
N LEU A 319 1.68 14.96 -3.54
CA LEU A 319 0.25 15.28 -3.64
C LEU A 319 0.02 16.74 -4.08
N GLY A 320 0.95 17.64 -3.79
CA GLY A 320 0.92 19.03 -4.25
C GLY A 320 1.02 19.12 -5.77
N TRP A 321 2.02 18.47 -6.37
CA TRP A 321 2.16 18.37 -7.82
C TRP A 321 0.90 17.79 -8.47
N MET A 322 0.38 16.70 -7.91
CA MET A 322 -0.82 16.03 -8.43
C MET A 322 -2.01 16.99 -8.46
N ASN A 323 -2.33 17.62 -7.34
CA ASN A 323 -3.46 18.55 -7.23
C ASN A 323 -3.33 19.73 -8.18
N ASP A 324 -2.19 20.38 -8.22
CA ASP A 324 -1.95 21.56 -9.06
C ASP A 324 -1.99 21.21 -10.56
N THR A 325 -1.38 20.11 -10.94
CA THR A 325 -1.36 19.67 -12.33
C THR A 325 -2.74 19.26 -12.82
N LEU A 326 -3.48 18.49 -12.04
CA LEU A 326 -4.86 18.12 -12.37
C LEU A 326 -5.76 19.36 -12.45
N ASP A 327 -5.62 20.33 -11.55
CA ASP A 327 -6.39 21.56 -11.61
C ASP A 327 -6.06 22.39 -12.86
N TYR A 328 -4.81 22.42 -13.27
CA TYR A 328 -4.43 23.07 -14.53
C TYR A 328 -5.13 22.43 -15.75
N PHE A 329 -5.12 21.10 -15.84
CA PHE A 329 -5.69 20.40 -17.00
C PHE A 329 -7.23 20.39 -17.03
N LYS A 330 -7.90 20.70 -15.93
CA LYS A 330 -9.34 20.97 -15.88
C LYS A 330 -9.74 22.30 -16.52
N LYS A 331 -8.80 23.25 -16.61
CA LYS A 331 -9.07 24.62 -17.07
C LYS A 331 -9.21 24.71 -18.58
N THR A 332 -10.01 25.68 -19.03
CA THR A 332 -10.11 26.06 -20.45
C THR A 332 -8.75 26.56 -20.95
N SER A 333 -8.55 26.54 -22.28
CA SER A 333 -7.32 27.05 -22.89
C SER A 333 -7.05 28.53 -22.55
N ALA A 334 -8.08 29.34 -22.40
CA ALA A 334 -7.96 30.74 -22.00
C ALA A 334 -7.45 30.88 -20.56
N GLU A 335 -8.03 30.11 -19.63
CA GLU A 335 -7.65 30.15 -18.21
C GLU A 335 -6.22 29.61 -17.97
N ARG A 336 -5.76 28.64 -18.78
CA ARG A 336 -4.41 28.06 -18.66
C ARG A 336 -3.32 29.08 -18.77
N LYS A 337 -3.48 30.08 -19.62
CA LYS A 337 -2.48 31.16 -19.82
C LYS A 337 -2.20 31.89 -18.51
N GLU A 338 -3.21 32.12 -17.68
CA GLU A 338 -3.09 32.84 -16.41
C GLU A 338 -2.75 31.89 -15.23
N ASN A 339 -2.89 30.57 -15.44
CA ASN A 339 -2.68 29.56 -14.42
C ASN A 339 -1.45 28.67 -14.67
N TYR A 340 -0.54 29.07 -15.55
CA TYR A 340 0.67 28.27 -15.88
C TYR A 340 1.54 27.97 -14.64
N HIS A 341 1.49 28.83 -13.63
CA HIS A 341 2.20 28.65 -12.37
C HIS A 341 1.83 27.33 -11.67
N LYS A 342 0.66 26.75 -11.92
CA LYS A 342 0.27 25.44 -11.40
C LYS A 342 1.14 24.29 -11.94
N LEU A 343 1.71 24.46 -13.13
CA LEU A 343 2.67 23.50 -13.67
C LEU A 343 4.09 23.71 -13.12
N THR A 344 4.44 24.94 -12.76
CA THR A 344 5.80 25.26 -12.37
C THR A 344 6.04 25.31 -10.86
N PHE A 345 4.97 25.42 -10.07
CA PHE A 345 5.06 25.63 -8.62
C PHE A 345 5.75 24.49 -7.90
N SER A 346 5.53 23.25 -8.30
CA SER A 346 6.18 22.10 -7.67
C SER A 346 7.71 22.22 -7.64
N MET A 347 8.31 22.83 -8.66
CA MET A 347 9.75 23.00 -8.74
C MET A 347 10.34 23.96 -7.69
N TYR A 348 9.52 24.75 -6.97
CA TYR A 348 9.98 25.57 -5.85
C TYR A 348 10.36 24.74 -4.63
N TYR A 349 9.74 23.57 -4.44
CA TYR A 349 9.96 22.71 -3.29
C TYR A 349 10.47 21.32 -3.65
N PHE A 350 10.49 20.95 -4.94
CA PHE A 350 10.69 19.58 -5.39
C PHE A 350 11.94 18.92 -4.82
N TYR A 351 13.03 19.65 -4.73
CA TYR A 351 14.31 19.13 -4.23
C TYR A 351 14.45 19.21 -2.69
N ASN A 352 13.38 19.51 -1.96
CA ASN A 352 13.37 19.40 -0.49
C ASN A 352 13.16 17.97 -0.01
N GLU A 353 12.59 17.13 -0.85
CA GLU A 353 12.33 15.71 -0.60
C GLU A 353 12.60 14.91 -1.90
N HIS A 354 12.68 13.57 -1.78
CA HIS A 354 12.69 12.69 -2.94
C HIS A 354 11.24 12.30 -3.26
N TYR A 355 10.75 12.76 -4.39
CA TYR A 355 9.32 12.63 -4.71
C TYR A 355 9.01 11.51 -5.70
N LEU A 356 7.84 10.90 -5.46
CA LEU A 356 7.10 10.09 -6.40
C LEU A 356 5.85 10.86 -6.83
N LEU A 357 5.57 10.91 -8.13
CA LEU A 357 4.40 11.56 -8.70
C LEU A 357 3.24 10.56 -8.75
N PRO A 358 2.20 10.70 -7.89
CA PRO A 358 1.14 9.71 -7.78
C PRO A 358 -0.08 10.09 -8.63
N LEU A 359 -0.57 9.15 -9.45
CA LEU A 359 -1.95 9.10 -9.92
C LEU A 359 -2.61 7.88 -9.27
N SER A 360 -2.92 7.98 -7.98
CA SER A 360 -3.34 6.87 -7.14
C SER A 360 -4.85 6.61 -7.20
N HIS A 361 -5.26 5.51 -6.58
CA HIS A 361 -6.67 5.13 -6.42
C HIS A 361 -7.53 6.25 -5.82
N ASP A 362 -6.99 7.03 -4.88
CA ASP A 362 -7.73 8.11 -4.20
C ASP A 362 -8.23 9.21 -5.14
N GLU A 363 -7.61 9.36 -6.30
CA GLU A 363 -7.98 10.39 -7.26
C GLU A 363 -9.13 10.00 -8.19
N VAL A 364 -9.54 8.74 -8.18
CA VAL A 364 -10.55 8.21 -9.11
C VAL A 364 -11.77 7.61 -8.42
N VAL A 365 -12.08 8.11 -7.22
CA VAL A 365 -13.19 7.66 -6.35
C VAL A 365 -13.94 8.84 -5.74
N HIS A 366 -15.04 8.56 -5.08
CA HIS A 366 -15.81 9.49 -4.25
C HIS A 366 -16.29 10.77 -4.97
N GLY A 367 -16.67 10.66 -6.24
CA GLY A 367 -17.15 11.80 -7.04
C GLY A 367 -16.04 12.72 -7.54
N LYS A 368 -14.76 12.33 -7.38
CA LYS A 368 -13.62 13.10 -7.90
C LYS A 368 -13.45 12.99 -9.40
N LYS A 369 -14.17 12.08 -10.07
CA LYS A 369 -14.04 11.71 -11.48
C LYS A 369 -12.76 10.95 -11.80
N THR A 370 -12.74 10.25 -12.92
CA THR A 370 -11.50 9.61 -13.44
C THR A 370 -10.53 10.64 -14.01
N ILE A 371 -9.29 10.23 -14.24
CA ILE A 371 -8.26 11.13 -14.80
C ILE A 371 -8.70 11.68 -16.15
N ILE A 372 -9.23 10.82 -17.04
CA ILE A 372 -9.73 11.29 -18.36
C ILE A 372 -10.92 12.25 -18.22
N ASP A 373 -11.81 12.00 -17.28
CA ASP A 373 -12.99 12.82 -17.11
C ASP A 373 -12.71 14.18 -16.44
N LYS A 374 -11.58 14.29 -15.73
CA LYS A 374 -11.06 15.56 -15.21
C LYS A 374 -10.49 16.47 -16.29
N MET A 375 -10.09 15.93 -17.46
CA MET A 375 -9.50 16.72 -18.54
C MET A 375 -10.55 17.67 -19.16
N TYR A 376 -10.12 18.88 -19.49
CA TYR A 376 -10.99 19.86 -20.17
C TYR A 376 -11.31 19.43 -21.60
N GLY A 377 -12.50 19.76 -22.06
CA GLY A 377 -12.96 19.62 -23.44
C GLY A 377 -14.01 18.53 -23.63
N GLU A 378 -14.46 18.40 -24.88
CA GLU A 378 -15.33 17.31 -25.31
C GLU A 378 -14.54 15.99 -25.40
N TYR A 379 -15.23 14.87 -25.64
CA TYR A 379 -14.66 13.54 -25.62
C TYR A 379 -13.29 13.43 -26.30
N GLU A 380 -13.18 13.84 -27.55
CA GLU A 380 -11.93 13.77 -28.32
C GLU A 380 -10.81 14.67 -27.72
N ASP A 381 -11.17 15.83 -27.19
CA ASP A 381 -10.20 16.76 -26.62
C ASP A 381 -9.67 16.29 -25.27
N LYS A 382 -10.48 15.57 -24.50
CA LYS A 382 -10.04 14.95 -23.25
C LYS A 382 -8.86 14.00 -23.46
N PHE A 383 -8.90 13.18 -24.51
CA PHE A 383 -7.79 12.27 -24.83
C PHE A 383 -6.50 13.02 -25.24
N LYS A 384 -6.63 14.11 -25.97
CA LYS A 384 -5.48 14.97 -26.31
C LYS A 384 -4.87 15.60 -25.06
N ASN A 385 -5.72 16.10 -24.17
CA ASN A 385 -5.30 16.67 -22.90
C ASN A 385 -4.67 15.62 -21.97
N ALA A 386 -5.23 14.42 -21.91
CA ALA A 386 -4.65 13.33 -21.12
C ALA A 386 -3.25 12.95 -21.60
N ARG A 387 -3.04 12.85 -22.91
CA ARG A 387 -1.70 12.59 -23.46
C ARG A 387 -0.71 13.69 -23.09
N ALA A 388 -1.11 14.95 -23.21
CA ALA A 388 -0.27 16.08 -22.81
C ALA A 388 0.03 16.05 -21.30
N PHE A 389 -0.94 15.72 -20.47
CA PHE A 389 -0.78 15.55 -19.04
C PHE A 389 0.23 14.42 -18.71
N TYR A 390 0.10 13.24 -19.34
CA TYR A 390 1.04 12.13 -19.12
C TYR A 390 2.44 12.46 -19.60
N MET A 391 2.59 13.13 -20.74
CA MET A 391 3.91 13.59 -21.20
C MET A 391 4.54 14.56 -20.19
N TYR A 392 3.77 15.49 -19.66
CA TYR A 392 4.25 16.42 -18.64
C TYR A 392 4.68 15.67 -17.36
N MET A 393 3.86 14.71 -16.88
CA MET A 393 4.20 13.88 -15.74
C MET A 393 5.53 13.16 -15.92
N PHE A 394 5.76 12.58 -17.10
CA PHE A 394 6.99 11.82 -17.37
C PHE A 394 8.21 12.70 -17.62
N ALA A 395 8.01 13.92 -18.12
CA ALA A 395 9.07 14.91 -18.29
C ALA A 395 9.43 15.64 -16.98
N HIS A 396 8.53 15.66 -16.00
CA HIS A 396 8.78 16.23 -14.67
C HIS A 396 9.67 15.27 -13.87
N PRO A 397 10.66 15.76 -13.08
CA PRO A 397 11.45 14.89 -12.23
C PRO A 397 10.56 14.12 -11.22
N GLY A 398 11.08 13.00 -10.69
CA GLY A 398 10.42 12.14 -9.73
C GLY A 398 10.00 10.79 -10.29
N LYS A 399 9.82 9.84 -9.41
CA LYS A 399 9.34 8.49 -9.75
C LYS A 399 7.85 8.53 -10.14
N LYS A 400 7.33 7.49 -10.76
CA LYS A 400 5.98 7.50 -11.35
C LYS A 400 5.10 6.42 -10.74
N LEU A 401 3.84 6.76 -10.46
CA LEU A 401 2.82 5.82 -10.06
C LEU A 401 1.52 6.07 -10.83
N ASN A 402 0.93 5.00 -11.35
CA ASN A 402 -0.32 5.02 -12.07
C ASN A 402 -1.26 3.95 -11.52
N PHE A 403 -2.46 4.34 -11.12
CA PHE A 403 -3.50 3.40 -10.69
C PHE A 403 -4.13 2.71 -11.90
N MET A 404 -4.42 1.42 -11.73
CA MET A 404 -5.04 0.56 -12.75
C MET A 404 -6.25 1.20 -13.42
N GLY A 405 -6.30 1.10 -14.75
CA GLY A 405 -7.37 1.67 -15.59
C GLY A 405 -7.08 3.07 -16.12
N THR A 406 -6.23 3.85 -15.46
CA THR A 406 -5.85 5.20 -15.92
C THR A 406 -5.10 5.14 -17.25
N GLU A 407 -4.29 4.10 -17.48
CA GLU A 407 -3.47 3.90 -18.68
C GLU A 407 -4.26 3.73 -19.97
N PHE A 408 -5.51 3.27 -19.87
CA PHE A 408 -6.42 3.19 -21.02
C PHE A 408 -7.63 4.12 -20.90
N ALA A 409 -7.52 5.12 -20.03
CA ALA A 409 -8.52 6.17 -19.84
C ALA A 409 -9.90 5.64 -19.42
N GLN A 410 -9.96 4.79 -18.39
CA GLN A 410 -11.22 4.33 -17.83
C GLN A 410 -12.13 5.51 -17.49
N VAL A 411 -13.40 5.44 -17.91
CA VAL A 411 -14.37 6.54 -17.79
C VAL A 411 -15.14 6.47 -16.47
N ILE A 412 -15.39 5.26 -15.98
CA ILE A 412 -16.12 5.04 -14.73
C ILE A 412 -15.13 5.10 -13.56
N GLU A 413 -15.48 5.85 -12.51
CA GLU A 413 -14.70 5.82 -11.26
C GLU A 413 -14.48 4.40 -10.78
N TRP A 414 -13.35 4.18 -10.14
CA TRP A 414 -13.04 2.86 -9.60
C TRP A 414 -14.10 2.40 -8.61
N ASN A 415 -14.55 1.17 -8.81
CA ASN A 415 -15.50 0.49 -7.94
C ASN A 415 -14.93 -0.89 -7.56
N PHE A 416 -14.64 -1.07 -6.28
CA PHE A 416 -14.07 -2.33 -5.77
C PHE A 416 -14.95 -3.57 -5.98
N LYS A 417 -16.23 -3.40 -6.31
CA LYS A 417 -17.20 -4.50 -6.54
C LYS A 417 -17.22 -5.03 -7.96
N GLN A 418 -16.49 -4.42 -8.87
CA GLN A 418 -16.48 -4.80 -10.29
C GLN A 418 -15.07 -4.71 -10.87
N GLY A 419 -14.80 -5.51 -11.90
CA GLY A 419 -13.57 -5.40 -12.65
C GLY A 419 -13.45 -4.08 -13.41
N LEU A 420 -12.24 -3.76 -13.87
CA LEU A 420 -12.04 -2.65 -14.78
C LEU A 420 -12.86 -2.84 -16.06
N ASP A 421 -13.24 -1.74 -16.69
CA ASP A 421 -14.02 -1.74 -17.92
C ASP A 421 -13.13 -2.06 -19.15
N TRP A 422 -12.68 -3.30 -19.24
CA TRP A 422 -11.78 -3.77 -20.31
C TRP A 422 -12.40 -3.68 -21.70
N LEU A 423 -13.74 -3.59 -21.79
CA LEU A 423 -14.47 -3.38 -23.05
C LEU A 423 -14.08 -2.06 -23.74
N LEU A 424 -13.63 -1.08 -22.98
CA LEU A 424 -13.15 0.19 -23.53
C LEU A 424 -12.01 0.01 -24.54
N LEU A 425 -11.23 -1.05 -24.44
CA LEU A 425 -10.15 -1.35 -25.39
C LEU A 425 -10.65 -1.71 -26.79
N ASP A 426 -11.92 -1.99 -26.98
CA ASP A 426 -12.54 -2.16 -28.30
C ASP A 426 -12.74 -0.81 -29.02
N TYR A 427 -12.65 0.29 -28.27
CA TYR A 427 -12.79 1.66 -28.82
C TYR A 427 -11.41 2.29 -29.08
N ASP A 428 -11.29 2.88 -30.25
CA ASP A 428 -10.02 3.41 -30.79
C ASP A 428 -9.28 4.37 -29.83
N ASN A 429 -9.98 5.30 -29.21
CA ASN A 429 -9.34 6.28 -28.37
C ASN A 429 -8.74 5.68 -27.11
N HIS A 430 -9.40 4.71 -26.51
CA HIS A 430 -8.92 4.00 -25.31
C HIS A 430 -7.76 3.06 -25.65
N ARG A 431 -7.85 2.31 -26.75
CA ARG A 431 -6.75 1.46 -27.22
C ARG A 431 -5.51 2.28 -27.56
N LYS A 432 -5.68 3.39 -28.31
CA LYS A 432 -4.57 4.31 -28.64
C LYS A 432 -3.98 4.99 -27.41
N THR A 433 -4.77 5.22 -26.36
CA THR A 433 -4.26 5.76 -25.10
C THR A 433 -3.40 4.71 -24.38
N LEU A 434 -3.81 3.44 -24.34
CA LEU A 434 -2.99 2.36 -23.82
C LEU A 434 -1.67 2.22 -24.61
N ASP A 435 -1.74 2.25 -25.95
CA ASP A 435 -0.52 2.21 -26.78
C ASP A 435 0.41 3.37 -26.50
N PHE A 436 -0.16 4.58 -26.36
CA PHE A 436 0.60 5.78 -26.01
C PHE A 436 1.26 5.68 -24.63
N THR A 437 0.54 5.26 -23.60
CA THR A 437 1.09 5.09 -22.25
C THR A 437 2.16 3.99 -22.20
N ARG A 438 1.96 2.91 -22.94
CA ARG A 438 2.97 1.84 -23.12
C ARG A 438 4.26 2.38 -23.72
N ASP A 439 4.17 3.17 -24.79
CA ASP A 439 5.33 3.76 -25.46
C ASP A 439 6.02 4.79 -24.56
N LEU A 440 5.25 5.57 -23.81
CA LEU A 440 5.77 6.55 -22.87
C LEU A 440 6.49 5.86 -21.70
N ASN A 441 5.94 4.80 -21.15
CA ASN A 441 6.58 3.98 -20.12
C ASN A 441 7.90 3.39 -20.64
N LYS A 442 7.89 2.82 -21.84
CA LYS A 442 9.10 2.28 -22.47
C LYS A 442 10.17 3.36 -22.68
N PHE A 443 9.74 4.52 -23.14
CA PHE A 443 10.64 5.66 -23.35
C PHE A 443 11.26 6.11 -22.04
N TYR A 444 10.47 6.25 -20.97
CA TYR A 444 10.95 6.61 -19.64
C TYR A 444 12.01 5.61 -19.13
N LEU A 445 11.71 4.32 -19.14
CA LEU A 445 12.64 3.30 -18.65
C LEU A 445 13.96 3.24 -19.45
N ALA A 446 13.91 3.52 -20.75
CA ALA A 446 15.05 3.42 -21.64
C ALA A 446 15.96 4.66 -21.67
N ASN A 447 15.54 5.78 -21.10
CA ASN A 447 16.26 7.06 -21.21
C ASN A 447 16.61 7.61 -19.83
N SER A 448 17.85 7.39 -19.41
CA SER A 448 18.35 7.78 -18.09
C SER A 448 18.20 9.26 -17.73
N PRO A 449 18.26 10.23 -18.65
CA PRO A 449 18.05 11.64 -18.32
C PRO A 449 16.71 11.95 -17.63
N PHE A 450 15.72 11.05 -17.72
CA PHE A 450 14.41 11.25 -17.07
C PHE A 450 14.34 10.74 -15.62
N TRP A 451 15.37 10.06 -15.14
CA TRP A 451 15.31 9.44 -13.80
C TRP A 451 16.66 9.31 -13.08
N GLU A 452 17.82 9.51 -13.76
CA GLU A 452 19.13 9.33 -13.14
C GLU A 452 19.52 10.46 -12.18
N ASN A 453 18.87 11.64 -12.32
CA ASN A 453 19.09 12.76 -11.42
C ASN A 453 17.76 13.48 -11.12
N ASP A 454 16.95 12.84 -10.27
CA ASP A 454 15.69 13.39 -9.76
C ASP A 454 15.88 14.25 -8.51
N GLU A 455 17.12 14.43 -8.02
CA GLU A 455 17.41 14.94 -6.68
C GLU A 455 18.01 16.36 -6.68
N SER A 456 18.37 16.87 -7.84
CA SER A 456 19.02 18.17 -7.93
C SER A 456 18.63 18.97 -9.18
N TRP A 457 18.84 20.28 -9.11
CA TRP A 457 18.63 21.19 -10.23
C TRP A 457 19.50 20.90 -11.46
N GLU A 458 20.51 20.06 -11.35
CA GLU A 458 21.35 19.65 -12.48
C GLU A 458 20.59 18.72 -13.44
N GLY A 459 19.55 18.02 -12.94
CA GLY A 459 18.72 17.11 -13.74
C GLY A 459 17.54 17.76 -14.45
N PHE A 460 17.25 19.04 -14.19
CA PHE A 460 16.08 19.70 -14.77
C PHE A 460 16.30 21.19 -15.06
N SER A 461 15.80 21.65 -16.18
CA SER A 461 15.74 23.07 -16.50
C SER A 461 14.51 23.43 -17.32
N TRP A 462 13.94 24.60 -17.06
CA TRP A 462 12.90 25.16 -17.92
C TRP A 462 13.53 25.77 -19.18
N ILE A 463 12.92 25.50 -20.34
CA ILE A 463 13.23 26.19 -21.58
C ILE A 463 12.14 27.23 -21.79
N CYS A 464 12.49 28.52 -21.67
CA CYS A 464 11.56 29.66 -21.76
C CYS A 464 11.79 30.43 -23.04
#